data_4bcf390b535f24edb9758bbb8d85d758
#
_entry.id   4bcf390b535f24edb9758bbb8d85d758
#
_cell.length_a   1.000
_cell.length_b   1.000
_cell.length_c   1.000
_cell.angle_alpha   90.00
_cell.angle_beta   90.00
_cell.angle_gamma   90.00
#
_symmetry.space_group_name_H-M   'P 1'
#
loop_
_entity.id
_entity.type
_entity.pdbx_description
1 polymer ?
#
loop_
_entity_poly.entity_id
_entity_poly.type
_entity_poly.pdbx_seq_one_letter_code
_entity_poly.pdbx_strand_id
1 'polypeptide(L)'
;AIDNEDYQQSITSFQRSVDLDSKFALGYGGLGLANAYLKNNKNAKDFASKCASRGSKDPDALSLSARVWITMRDSEKRWFKRSEDLLEKALKRDKDHEGSQYWFGVAYLYNYQFEEAEDYFRTVVNKRGEFSGQADSKWKLSQKIVRAMPGTPVGKKVALKEKINRADLAVLFSEELKIGVLFDRMPVQSTGFQSPSQAAQTANVAIPNDSKGHWAETWIKDMIRYGVMNVEPDGNFYPDDSINR
;
A
#
# COMPACT_ATOMS: atom_id res chain seq x y z
N ALA A 1 -6.06 -15.26 17.22
CA ALA A 1 -4.60 -15.21 17.49
C ALA A 1 -3.88 -14.35 16.45
N ILE A 2 -4.16 -14.57 15.15
CA ILE A 2 -3.55 -13.76 14.06
C ILE A 2 -3.99 -12.30 14.13
N ASP A 3 -5.23 -12.04 14.46
CA ASP A 3 -5.76 -10.68 14.56
C ASP A 3 -5.24 -9.90 15.78
N ASN A 4 -4.63 -10.61 16.75
CA ASN A 4 -4.00 -10.03 17.94
C ASN A 4 -2.48 -9.87 17.81
N GLU A 5 -1.93 -10.01 16.59
CA GLU A 5 -0.49 -9.88 16.26
C GLU A 5 0.44 -10.88 17.01
N ASP A 6 -0.08 -11.87 17.70
CA ASP A 6 0.71 -12.96 18.28
C ASP A 6 0.90 -14.09 17.24
N TYR A 7 1.74 -13.82 16.27
CA TYR A 7 1.99 -14.74 15.15
C TYR A 7 2.69 -16.02 15.57
N GLN A 8 3.54 -15.99 16.61
CA GLN A 8 4.25 -17.17 17.07
C GLN A 8 3.32 -18.15 17.77
N GLN A 9 2.44 -17.64 18.62
CA GLN A 9 1.39 -18.44 19.27
C GLN A 9 0.41 -19.00 18.22
N SER A 10 0.10 -18.20 17.20
CA SER A 10 -0.73 -18.62 16.06
C SER A 10 -0.12 -19.80 15.32
N ILE A 11 1.20 -19.78 15.04
CA ILE A 11 1.91 -20.90 14.41
C ILE A 11 1.75 -22.17 15.27
N THR A 12 1.99 -22.08 16.57
CA THR A 12 1.87 -23.23 17.49
C THR A 12 0.46 -23.83 17.45
N SER A 13 -0.56 -22.96 17.50
CA SER A 13 -1.97 -23.39 17.52
C SER A 13 -2.38 -24.04 16.19
N PHE A 14 -2.02 -23.44 15.06
CA PHE A 14 -2.32 -24.01 13.73
C PHE A 14 -1.50 -25.26 13.44
N GLN A 15 -0.24 -25.34 13.92
CA GLN A 15 0.56 -26.55 13.79
C GLN A 15 -0.14 -27.72 14.49
N ARG A 16 -0.58 -27.51 15.73
CA ARG A 16 -1.36 -28.54 16.46
C ARG A 16 -2.62 -28.95 15.69
N SER A 17 -3.31 -28.01 15.04
CA SER A 17 -4.51 -28.30 14.25
C SER A 17 -4.21 -29.22 13.05
N VAL A 18 -3.11 -28.97 12.33
CA VAL A 18 -2.72 -29.81 11.17
C VAL A 18 -2.07 -31.12 11.59
N ASP A 19 -1.50 -31.22 12.79
CA ASP A 19 -0.99 -32.45 13.36
C ASP A 19 -2.15 -33.40 13.74
N LEU A 20 -3.27 -32.84 14.21
CA LEU A 20 -4.49 -33.58 14.54
C LEU A 20 -5.26 -34.00 13.27
N ASP A 21 -5.32 -33.12 12.27
CA ASP A 21 -5.92 -33.40 10.99
C ASP A 21 -5.05 -32.85 9.84
N SER A 22 -4.26 -33.72 9.25
CA SER A 22 -3.37 -33.37 8.14
C SER A 22 -4.10 -32.95 6.84
N LYS A 23 -5.44 -33.10 6.78
CA LYS A 23 -6.28 -32.64 5.67
C LYS A 23 -6.91 -31.26 5.94
N PHE A 24 -6.81 -30.73 7.14
CA PHE A 24 -7.43 -29.48 7.55
C PHE A 24 -6.81 -28.28 6.79
N ALA A 25 -7.43 -27.90 5.68
CA ALA A 25 -6.93 -26.87 4.76
C ALA A 25 -6.72 -25.50 5.45
N LEU A 26 -7.70 -25.07 6.25
CA LEU A 26 -7.65 -23.77 6.94
C LEU A 26 -6.51 -23.68 7.96
N GLY A 27 -6.12 -24.80 8.58
CA GLY A 27 -4.95 -24.86 9.46
C GLY A 27 -3.66 -24.49 8.72
N TYR A 28 -3.47 -25.04 7.51
CA TYR A 28 -2.35 -24.66 6.64
C TYR A 28 -2.43 -23.19 6.20
N GLY A 29 -3.63 -22.68 5.92
CA GLY A 29 -3.85 -21.27 5.60
C GLY A 29 -3.43 -20.35 6.76
N GLY A 30 -3.80 -20.70 7.99
CA GLY A 30 -3.38 -19.99 9.21
C GLY A 30 -1.87 -20.01 9.40
N LEU A 31 -1.20 -21.18 9.23
CA LEU A 31 0.26 -21.28 9.23
C LEU A 31 0.90 -20.39 8.16
N GLY A 32 0.35 -20.39 6.95
CA GLY A 32 0.82 -19.57 5.85
C GLY A 32 0.74 -18.08 6.19
N LEU A 33 -0.39 -17.64 6.72
CA LEU A 33 -0.61 -16.23 7.05
C LEU A 33 0.28 -15.76 8.20
N ALA A 34 0.41 -16.53 9.27
CA ALA A 34 1.31 -16.18 10.38
C ALA A 34 2.78 -16.10 9.93
N ASN A 35 3.24 -17.04 9.08
CA ASN A 35 4.57 -16.99 8.50
C ASN A 35 4.76 -15.77 7.56
N ALA A 36 3.73 -15.36 6.82
CA ALA A 36 3.79 -14.18 5.96
C ALA A 36 3.98 -12.90 6.78
N TYR A 37 3.26 -12.74 7.90
CA TYR A 37 3.46 -11.62 8.82
C TYR A 37 4.86 -11.61 9.45
N LEU A 38 5.42 -12.77 9.76
CA LEU A 38 6.80 -12.90 10.24
C LEU A 38 7.86 -12.79 9.12
N LYS A 39 7.45 -12.52 7.88
CA LYS A 39 8.31 -12.42 6.69
C LYS A 39 9.05 -13.72 6.35
N ASN A 40 8.59 -14.86 6.84
CA ASN A 40 9.08 -16.19 6.50
C ASN A 40 8.50 -16.67 5.15
N ASN A 41 8.80 -15.96 4.08
CA ASN A 41 8.15 -16.09 2.77
C ASN A 41 8.20 -17.53 2.20
N LYS A 42 9.27 -18.28 2.45
CA LYS A 42 9.37 -19.67 1.99
C LYS A 42 8.26 -20.53 2.61
N ASN A 43 8.16 -20.53 3.92
CA ASN A 43 7.15 -21.29 4.64
C ASN A 43 5.73 -20.79 4.33
N ALA A 44 5.55 -19.48 4.23
CA ALA A 44 4.27 -18.87 3.87
C ALA A 44 3.76 -19.40 2.52
N LYS A 45 4.61 -19.45 1.49
CA LYS A 45 4.26 -20.00 0.16
C LYS A 45 3.94 -21.48 0.19
N ASP A 46 4.73 -22.28 0.90
CA ASP A 46 4.51 -23.71 1.02
C ASP A 46 3.18 -24.01 1.71
N PHE A 47 2.86 -23.31 2.79
CA PHE A 47 1.60 -23.48 3.50
C PHE A 47 0.41 -22.93 2.71
N ALA A 48 0.51 -21.81 2.01
CA ALA A 48 -0.52 -21.32 1.11
C ALA A 48 -0.84 -22.35 0.01
N SER A 49 0.18 -22.95 -0.56
CA SER A 49 -0.01 -24.01 -1.57
C SER A 49 -0.69 -25.25 -1.01
N LYS A 50 -0.33 -25.67 0.22
CA LYS A 50 -1.00 -26.77 0.93
C LYS A 50 -2.45 -26.44 1.24
N CYS A 51 -2.74 -25.21 1.70
CA CYS A 51 -4.10 -24.74 1.93
C CYS A 51 -4.95 -24.83 0.65
N ALA A 52 -4.50 -24.23 -0.45
CA ALA A 52 -5.22 -24.22 -1.71
C ALA A 52 -5.40 -25.62 -2.30
N SER A 53 -4.42 -26.54 -2.16
CA SER A 53 -4.53 -27.91 -2.71
C SER A 53 -5.48 -28.77 -1.91
N ARG A 54 -5.45 -28.70 -0.58
CA ARG A 54 -6.36 -29.47 0.29
C ARG A 54 -7.78 -28.93 0.26
N GLY A 55 -7.93 -27.60 0.25
CA GLY A 55 -9.20 -26.90 0.16
C GLY A 55 -9.59 -26.45 -1.25
N SER A 56 -9.25 -27.21 -2.29
CA SER A 56 -9.46 -26.80 -3.71
C SER A 56 -10.94 -26.63 -4.12
N LYS A 57 -11.86 -27.09 -3.29
CA LYS A 57 -13.32 -26.94 -3.48
C LYS A 57 -13.96 -26.01 -2.44
N ASP A 58 -13.18 -25.56 -1.47
CA ASP A 58 -13.61 -24.73 -0.36
C ASP A 58 -13.24 -23.25 -0.62
N PRO A 59 -14.24 -22.35 -0.81
CA PRO A 59 -13.98 -20.92 -1.04
C PRO A 59 -13.21 -20.25 0.08
N ASP A 60 -13.41 -20.66 1.36
CA ASP A 60 -12.68 -20.11 2.50
C ASP A 60 -11.19 -20.45 2.43
N ALA A 61 -10.86 -21.70 2.13
CA ALA A 61 -9.46 -22.11 2.02
C ALA A 61 -8.73 -21.43 0.85
N LEU A 62 -9.42 -21.29 -0.29
CA LEU A 62 -8.88 -20.58 -1.46
C LEU A 62 -8.69 -19.10 -1.15
N SER A 63 -9.66 -18.46 -0.50
CA SER A 63 -9.62 -17.06 -0.08
C SER A 63 -8.51 -16.81 0.95
N LEU A 64 -8.37 -17.69 1.94
CA LEU A 64 -7.30 -17.61 2.94
C LEU A 64 -5.92 -17.77 2.32
N SER A 65 -5.78 -18.71 1.35
CA SER A 65 -4.54 -18.86 0.59
C SER A 65 -4.21 -17.59 -0.21
N ALA A 66 -5.20 -16.95 -0.83
CA ALA A 66 -5.02 -15.67 -1.53
C ALA A 66 -4.58 -14.56 -0.59
N ARG A 67 -5.17 -14.49 0.62
CA ARG A 67 -4.76 -13.53 1.67
C ARG A 67 -3.29 -13.67 2.03
N VAL A 68 -2.73 -14.88 2.07
CA VAL A 68 -1.29 -15.10 2.30
C VAL A 68 -0.46 -14.39 1.22
N TRP A 69 -0.81 -14.55 -0.07
CA TRP A 69 -0.11 -13.88 -1.16
C TRP A 69 -0.23 -12.36 -1.09
N ILE A 70 -1.40 -11.83 -0.77
CA ILE A 70 -1.64 -10.39 -0.59
C ILE A 70 -0.76 -9.83 0.55
N THR A 71 -0.61 -10.59 1.64
CA THR A 71 0.24 -10.20 2.78
C THR A 71 1.72 -10.13 2.38
N MET A 72 2.17 -10.98 1.45
CA MET A 72 3.55 -10.98 0.94
C MET A 72 3.80 -9.99 -0.22
N ARG A 73 2.88 -9.07 -0.54
CA ARG A 73 2.95 -8.18 -1.72
C ARG A 73 4.26 -7.39 -1.86
N ASP A 74 4.86 -7.00 -0.74
CA ASP A 74 6.08 -6.19 -0.76
C ASP A 74 7.35 -7.00 -1.10
N SER A 75 7.27 -8.33 -0.99
CA SER A 75 8.40 -9.25 -1.18
C SER A 75 8.25 -10.22 -2.35
N GLU A 76 7.03 -10.38 -2.90
CA GLU A 76 6.72 -11.36 -3.94
C GLU A 76 6.13 -10.71 -5.19
N LYS A 77 6.92 -10.62 -6.26
CA LYS A 77 6.51 -9.96 -7.52
C LYS A 77 5.24 -10.51 -8.15
N ARG A 78 4.92 -11.79 -7.93
CA ARG A 78 3.75 -12.48 -8.52
C ARG A 78 2.55 -12.55 -7.58
N TRP A 79 2.58 -11.81 -6.48
CA TRP A 79 1.55 -11.88 -5.43
C TRP A 79 0.14 -11.63 -5.98
N PHE A 80 -0.04 -10.59 -6.81
CA PHE A 80 -1.35 -10.24 -7.35
C PHE A 80 -1.91 -11.36 -8.21
N LYS A 81 -1.15 -11.84 -9.20
CA LYS A 81 -1.61 -12.93 -10.09
C LYS A 81 -1.93 -14.20 -9.32
N ARG A 82 -1.14 -14.53 -8.28
CA ARG A 82 -1.39 -15.70 -7.43
C ARG A 82 -2.66 -15.55 -6.60
N SER A 83 -2.90 -14.38 -6.02
CA SER A 83 -4.12 -14.11 -5.26
C SER A 83 -5.35 -14.06 -6.18
N GLU A 84 -5.26 -13.43 -7.35
CA GLU A 84 -6.30 -13.37 -8.36
C GLU A 84 -6.74 -14.78 -8.79
N ASP A 85 -5.81 -15.64 -9.23
CA ASP A 85 -6.11 -17.02 -9.66
C ASP A 85 -6.84 -17.85 -8.57
N LEU A 86 -6.51 -17.62 -7.29
CA LEU A 86 -7.15 -18.30 -6.17
C LEU A 86 -8.55 -17.76 -5.88
N LEU A 87 -8.71 -16.45 -5.90
CA LEU A 87 -10.00 -15.80 -5.65
C LEU A 87 -10.99 -16.05 -6.79
N GLU A 88 -10.53 -16.08 -8.05
CA GLU A 88 -11.37 -16.51 -9.17
C GLU A 88 -11.86 -17.94 -8.98
N LYS A 89 -10.99 -18.86 -8.54
CA LYS A 89 -11.40 -20.24 -8.25
C LYS A 89 -12.42 -20.31 -7.13
N ALA A 90 -12.24 -19.50 -6.08
CA ALA A 90 -13.19 -19.41 -4.98
C ALA A 90 -14.56 -18.92 -5.47
N LEU A 91 -14.61 -17.84 -6.24
CA LEU A 91 -15.86 -17.29 -6.78
C LEU A 91 -16.50 -18.18 -7.87
N LYS A 92 -15.73 -19.04 -8.54
CA LYS A 92 -16.30 -20.10 -9.38
C LYS A 92 -17.01 -21.20 -8.58
N ARG A 93 -16.63 -21.40 -7.32
CA ARG A 93 -17.30 -22.36 -6.41
C ARG A 93 -18.53 -21.74 -5.76
N ASP A 94 -18.38 -20.53 -5.27
CA ASP A 94 -19.46 -19.73 -4.69
C ASP A 94 -19.32 -18.27 -5.14
N LYS A 95 -20.18 -17.85 -6.06
CA LYS A 95 -20.18 -16.47 -6.61
C LYS A 95 -20.47 -15.41 -5.56
N ASP A 96 -21.20 -15.81 -4.52
CA ASP A 96 -21.64 -14.93 -3.46
C ASP A 96 -20.74 -14.96 -2.23
N HIS A 97 -19.63 -15.70 -2.27
CA HIS A 97 -18.71 -15.82 -1.16
C HIS A 97 -18.12 -14.47 -0.77
N GLU A 98 -18.59 -13.91 0.34
CA GLU A 98 -18.29 -12.57 0.79
C GLU A 98 -16.79 -12.36 1.05
N GLY A 99 -16.14 -13.33 1.74
CA GLY A 99 -14.70 -13.27 2.02
C GLY A 99 -13.86 -13.18 0.75
N SER A 100 -14.19 -13.94 -0.31
CA SER A 100 -13.48 -13.87 -1.58
C SER A 100 -13.67 -12.52 -2.28
N GLN A 101 -14.88 -11.98 -2.27
CA GLN A 101 -15.14 -10.66 -2.83
C GLN A 101 -14.39 -9.56 -2.08
N TYR A 102 -14.38 -9.63 -0.74
CA TYR A 102 -13.61 -8.69 0.07
C TYR A 102 -12.10 -8.73 -0.24
N TRP A 103 -11.51 -9.94 -0.28
CA TRP A 103 -10.08 -10.08 -0.57
C TRP A 103 -9.73 -9.74 -2.02
N PHE A 104 -10.65 -9.87 -2.97
CA PHE A 104 -10.47 -9.32 -4.32
C PHE A 104 -10.37 -7.80 -4.28
N GLY A 105 -11.28 -7.13 -3.59
CA GLY A 105 -11.19 -5.69 -3.39
C GLY A 105 -9.85 -5.27 -2.78
N VAL A 106 -9.37 -6.01 -1.77
CA VAL A 106 -8.06 -5.75 -1.14
C VAL A 106 -6.89 -5.98 -2.12
N ALA A 107 -6.96 -7.05 -2.94
CA ALA A 107 -5.93 -7.32 -3.94
C ALA A 107 -5.85 -6.21 -4.99
N TYR A 108 -6.98 -5.79 -5.54
CA TYR A 108 -7.06 -4.70 -6.50
C TYR A 108 -6.59 -3.37 -5.91
N LEU A 109 -6.99 -3.06 -4.65
CA LEU A 109 -6.55 -1.85 -3.96
C LEU A 109 -5.02 -1.75 -3.88
N TYR A 110 -4.36 -2.82 -3.44
CA TYR A 110 -2.89 -2.85 -3.34
C TYR A 110 -2.17 -3.02 -4.69
N ASN A 111 -2.88 -3.43 -5.73
CA ASN A 111 -2.39 -3.44 -7.11
C ASN A 111 -2.67 -2.12 -7.86
N TYR A 112 -3.13 -1.09 -7.13
CA TYR A 112 -3.45 0.25 -7.65
C TYR A 112 -4.56 0.30 -8.71
N GLN A 113 -5.43 -0.68 -8.71
CA GLN A 113 -6.64 -0.77 -9.52
C GLN A 113 -7.83 -0.35 -8.66
N PHE A 114 -7.95 0.96 -8.46
CA PHE A 114 -8.83 1.53 -7.43
C PHE A 114 -10.32 1.46 -7.81
N GLU A 115 -10.64 1.51 -9.09
CA GLU A 115 -12.02 1.40 -9.59
C GLU A 115 -12.56 -0.02 -9.36
N GLU A 116 -11.77 -1.05 -9.73
CA GLU A 116 -12.12 -2.44 -9.48
C GLU A 116 -12.23 -2.73 -7.97
N ALA A 117 -11.33 -2.17 -7.18
CA ALA A 117 -11.39 -2.30 -5.72
C ALA A 117 -12.69 -1.68 -5.16
N GLU A 118 -13.09 -0.50 -5.65
CA GLU A 118 -14.33 0.18 -5.26
C GLU A 118 -15.54 -0.71 -5.54
N ASP A 119 -15.64 -1.31 -6.72
CA ASP A 119 -16.76 -2.16 -7.11
C ASP A 119 -16.90 -3.39 -6.23
N TYR A 120 -15.78 -4.06 -5.93
CA TYR A 120 -15.80 -5.21 -5.02
C TYR A 120 -16.21 -4.82 -3.60
N PHE A 121 -15.64 -3.74 -3.03
CA PHE A 121 -16.01 -3.30 -1.69
C PHE A 121 -17.47 -2.87 -1.61
N ARG A 122 -17.99 -2.16 -2.61
CA ARG A 122 -19.41 -1.79 -2.70
C ARG A 122 -20.32 -3.02 -2.68
N THR A 123 -19.93 -4.07 -3.42
CA THR A 123 -20.67 -5.33 -3.45
C THR A 123 -20.72 -5.98 -2.07
N VAL A 124 -19.59 -6.02 -1.36
CA VAL A 124 -19.49 -6.58 0.00
C VAL A 124 -20.31 -5.77 1.01
N VAL A 125 -20.23 -4.43 0.96
CA VAL A 125 -21.02 -3.55 1.84
C VAL A 125 -22.52 -3.79 1.68
N ASN A 126 -22.98 -3.96 0.45
CA ASN A 126 -24.41 -4.18 0.15
C ASN A 126 -24.93 -5.53 0.69
N LYS A 127 -24.05 -6.51 0.92
CA LYS A 127 -24.43 -7.80 1.51
C LYS A 127 -24.69 -7.73 3.01
N ARG A 128 -24.18 -6.71 3.72
CA ARG A 128 -24.32 -6.51 5.16
C ARG A 128 -23.85 -7.70 6.01
N GLY A 129 -22.87 -8.46 5.52
CA GLY A 129 -22.30 -9.61 6.20
C GLY A 129 -21.12 -9.26 7.11
N GLU A 130 -20.30 -10.28 7.40
CA GLU A 130 -19.17 -10.19 8.32
C GLU A 130 -18.12 -9.16 7.90
N PHE A 131 -17.83 -9.06 6.60
CA PHE A 131 -16.81 -8.15 6.07
C PHE A 131 -17.34 -6.74 5.77
N SER A 132 -18.63 -6.47 5.94
CA SER A 132 -19.27 -5.22 5.54
C SER A 132 -18.63 -3.98 6.17
N GLY A 133 -18.32 -4.02 7.47
CA GLY A 133 -17.69 -2.88 8.15
C GLY A 133 -16.26 -2.59 7.68
N GLN A 134 -15.48 -3.64 7.45
CA GLN A 134 -14.12 -3.50 6.90
C GLN A 134 -14.14 -3.03 5.45
N ALA A 135 -15.09 -3.55 4.67
CA ALA A 135 -15.29 -3.15 3.27
C ALA A 135 -15.73 -1.69 3.15
N ASP A 136 -16.61 -1.19 4.01
CA ASP A 136 -17.08 0.21 4.01
C ASP A 136 -15.91 1.20 4.17
N SER A 137 -15.01 0.93 5.11
CA SER A 137 -13.83 1.77 5.31
C SER A 137 -12.92 1.81 4.06
N LYS A 138 -12.70 0.65 3.43
CA LYS A 138 -11.87 0.54 2.22
C LYS A 138 -12.59 1.08 0.98
N TRP A 139 -13.90 0.94 0.90
CA TRP A 139 -14.72 1.55 -0.14
C TRP A 139 -14.61 3.07 -0.11
N LYS A 140 -14.79 3.68 1.06
CA LYS A 140 -14.60 5.14 1.24
C LYS A 140 -13.20 5.61 0.87
N LEU A 141 -12.18 4.81 1.20
CA LEU A 141 -10.81 5.11 0.78
C LEU A 141 -10.67 5.04 -0.75
N SER A 142 -11.13 3.96 -1.39
CA SER A 142 -11.08 3.78 -2.85
C SER A 142 -11.78 4.92 -3.57
N GLN A 143 -12.97 5.34 -3.12
CA GLN A 143 -13.69 6.48 -3.68
C GLN A 143 -12.89 7.79 -3.59
N LYS A 144 -12.20 8.03 -2.47
CA LYS A 144 -11.35 9.23 -2.33
C LYS A 144 -10.18 9.19 -3.32
N ILE A 145 -9.56 8.02 -3.48
CA ILE A 145 -8.42 7.83 -4.38
C ILE A 145 -8.86 7.97 -5.84
N VAL A 146 -9.97 7.35 -6.23
CA VAL A 146 -10.54 7.47 -7.58
C VAL A 146 -10.83 8.93 -7.92
N ARG A 147 -11.42 9.71 -7.01
CA ARG A 147 -11.67 11.14 -7.22
C ARG A 147 -10.37 11.98 -7.29
N ALA A 148 -9.35 11.61 -6.53
CA ALA A 148 -8.07 12.30 -6.56
C ALA A 148 -7.26 12.00 -7.82
N MET A 149 -7.56 10.89 -8.52
CA MET A 149 -6.96 10.48 -9.79
C MET A 149 -5.40 10.52 -9.78
N PRO A 150 -4.70 9.87 -8.82
CA PRO A 150 -3.26 9.90 -8.80
C PRO A 150 -2.70 9.29 -10.10
N GLY A 151 -1.95 10.09 -10.85
CA GLY A 151 -1.44 9.71 -12.17
C GLY A 151 -0.13 8.93 -12.11
N THR A 152 0.68 9.16 -11.05
CA THR A 152 2.02 8.58 -10.94
C THR A 152 2.06 7.35 -10.01
N PRO A 153 3.04 6.45 -10.20
CA PRO A 153 3.22 5.31 -9.28
C PRO A 153 3.44 5.75 -7.83
N VAL A 154 4.12 6.88 -7.62
CA VAL A 154 4.39 7.41 -6.28
C VAL A 154 3.12 7.98 -5.67
N GLY A 155 2.34 8.76 -6.42
CA GLY A 155 1.04 9.27 -5.98
C GLY A 155 0.08 8.15 -5.59
N LYS A 156 0.01 7.08 -6.38
CA LYS A 156 -0.78 5.89 -6.05
C LYS A 156 -0.33 5.22 -4.75
N LYS A 157 0.99 5.13 -4.52
CA LYS A 157 1.56 4.56 -3.30
C LYS A 157 1.25 5.43 -2.08
N VAL A 158 1.41 6.75 -2.20
CA VAL A 158 1.13 7.70 -1.13
C VAL A 158 -0.36 7.74 -0.79
N ALA A 159 -1.24 7.59 -1.78
CA ALA A 159 -2.70 7.57 -1.59
C ALA A 159 -3.17 6.43 -0.67
N LEU A 160 -2.40 5.34 -0.55
CA LEU A 160 -2.69 4.21 0.35
C LEU A 160 -2.20 4.42 1.79
N LYS A 161 -1.43 5.47 2.07
CA LYS A 161 -0.95 5.78 3.42
C LYS A 161 -2.07 6.41 4.26
N GLU A 162 -2.23 5.98 5.50
CA GLU A 162 -3.16 6.59 6.45
C GLU A 162 -2.75 8.01 6.84
N LYS A 163 -1.45 8.21 6.97
CA LYS A 163 -0.82 9.49 7.28
C LYS A 163 0.32 9.73 6.30
N ILE A 164 0.37 10.91 5.76
CA ILE A 164 1.48 11.36 4.92
C ILE A 164 2.43 12.22 5.75
N ASN A 165 3.71 12.18 5.42
CA ASN A 165 4.74 13.01 6.02
C ASN A 165 5.17 14.14 5.08
N ARG A 166 6.08 14.98 5.55
CA ARG A 166 6.58 16.14 4.76
C ARG A 166 7.30 15.69 3.49
N ALA A 167 8.03 14.57 3.53
CA ALA A 167 8.65 13.99 2.34
C ALA A 167 7.61 13.52 1.31
N ASP A 168 6.55 12.82 1.75
CA ASP A 168 5.45 12.43 0.87
C ASP A 168 4.81 13.64 0.19
N LEU A 169 4.62 14.74 0.92
CA LEU A 169 4.05 15.97 0.37
C LEU A 169 4.96 16.60 -0.67
N ALA A 170 6.27 16.66 -0.41
CA ALA A 170 7.25 17.17 -1.38
C ALA A 170 7.20 16.38 -2.70
N VAL A 171 7.10 15.06 -2.60
CA VAL A 171 6.98 14.18 -3.78
C VAL A 171 5.66 14.39 -4.51
N LEU A 172 4.53 14.52 -3.81
CA LEU A 172 3.23 14.79 -4.43
C LEU A 172 3.23 16.14 -5.16
N PHE A 173 3.79 17.18 -4.58
CA PHE A 173 3.90 18.48 -5.23
C PHE A 173 4.74 18.43 -6.50
N SER A 174 5.82 17.68 -6.49
CA SER A 174 6.68 17.52 -7.67
C SER A 174 6.05 16.63 -8.74
N GLU A 175 5.61 15.43 -8.37
CA GLU A 175 5.22 14.38 -9.31
C GLU A 175 3.78 14.51 -9.80
N GLU A 176 2.82 14.81 -8.91
CA GLU A 176 1.41 14.90 -9.27
C GLU A 176 1.03 16.31 -9.74
N LEU A 177 1.43 17.35 -9.02
CA LEU A 177 1.13 18.73 -9.38
C LEU A 177 2.14 19.32 -10.37
N LYS A 178 3.28 18.67 -10.60
CA LYS A 178 4.35 19.10 -11.49
C LYS A 178 4.76 20.56 -11.26
N ILE A 179 4.88 20.93 -9.98
CA ILE A 179 5.14 22.31 -9.56
C ILE A 179 6.38 22.87 -10.23
N GLY A 180 7.45 22.08 -10.41
CA GLY A 180 8.63 22.51 -11.14
C GLY A 180 8.33 23.07 -12.53
N VAL A 181 7.45 22.40 -13.29
CA VAL A 181 7.05 22.85 -14.62
C VAL A 181 6.29 24.18 -14.57
N LEU A 182 5.51 24.41 -13.51
CA LEU A 182 4.78 25.67 -13.31
C LEU A 182 5.76 26.81 -13.04
N PHE A 183 6.75 26.60 -12.16
CA PHE A 183 7.76 27.60 -11.82
C PHE A 183 8.70 27.90 -12.99
N ASP A 184 9.11 26.90 -13.76
CA ASP A 184 9.96 27.08 -14.95
C ASP A 184 9.26 27.88 -16.07
N ARG A 185 7.93 27.90 -16.08
CA ARG A 185 7.11 28.66 -17.05
C ARG A 185 6.73 30.06 -16.56
N MET A 186 6.90 30.36 -15.28
CA MET A 186 6.65 31.71 -14.78
C MET A 186 7.73 32.63 -15.32
N PRO A 187 7.36 33.76 -15.96
CA PRO A 187 8.34 34.74 -16.36
C PRO A 187 9.06 35.22 -15.10
N VAL A 188 10.38 35.08 -15.09
CA VAL A 188 11.20 35.64 -14.02
C VAL A 188 10.86 37.12 -13.95
N GLN A 189 10.14 37.54 -12.92
CA GLN A 189 9.98 38.96 -12.63
C GLN A 189 11.37 39.45 -12.20
N SER A 190 12.15 39.86 -13.17
CA SER A 190 13.45 40.45 -12.93
C SER A 190 13.24 41.85 -12.34
N THR A 191 13.17 41.94 -11.04
CA THR A 191 13.19 43.19 -10.29
C THR A 191 14.61 43.81 -10.26
N GLY A 192 15.41 43.56 -11.31
CA GLY A 192 16.75 44.11 -11.44
C GLY A 192 17.75 43.13 -12.03
N PHE A 193 18.84 43.65 -12.55
CA PHE A 193 19.98 42.87 -13.05
C PHE A 193 20.59 42.05 -11.89
N GLN A 194 20.47 40.72 -11.99
CA GLN A 194 21.20 39.83 -11.10
C GLN A 194 22.53 39.46 -11.71
N SER A 195 23.60 39.61 -10.96
CA SER A 195 24.92 39.14 -11.40
C SER A 195 24.95 37.63 -11.57
N PRO A 196 25.77 37.04 -12.45
CA PRO A 196 25.90 35.58 -12.58
C PRO A 196 26.21 34.87 -11.26
N SER A 197 26.90 35.51 -10.34
CA SER A 197 27.18 34.97 -9.01
C SER A 197 25.95 34.96 -8.09
N GLN A 198 25.02 35.90 -8.22
CA GLN A 198 23.75 35.91 -7.46
C GLN A 198 22.77 34.86 -8.04
N ALA A 199 22.71 34.73 -9.36
CA ALA A 199 21.94 33.68 -10.01
C ALA A 199 22.46 32.27 -9.68
N ALA A 200 23.77 32.10 -9.53
CA ALA A 200 24.38 30.84 -9.09
C ALA A 200 24.10 30.52 -7.62
N GLN A 201 23.97 31.53 -6.74
CA GLN A 201 23.62 31.36 -5.34
C GLN A 201 22.15 30.95 -5.14
N THR A 202 21.24 31.50 -5.94
CA THR A 202 19.83 31.09 -5.94
C THR A 202 19.61 29.67 -6.53
N ALA A 203 20.54 29.23 -7.39
CA ALA A 203 20.50 27.87 -7.95
C ALA A 203 21.02 26.78 -6.98
N ASN A 204 21.78 27.15 -5.96
CA ASN A 204 22.45 26.19 -5.07
C ASN A 204 21.84 26.21 -3.67
N VAL A 205 20.59 25.73 -3.55
CA VAL A 205 19.96 25.55 -2.24
C VAL A 205 20.67 24.43 -1.50
N ALA A 206 21.18 24.74 -0.30
CA ALA A 206 21.78 23.73 0.56
C ALA A 206 20.71 22.69 0.99
N ILE A 207 21.04 21.42 0.82
CA ILE A 207 20.16 20.35 1.30
C ILE A 207 20.26 20.29 2.82
N PRO A 208 19.12 20.32 3.56
CA PRO A 208 19.11 20.12 5.00
C PRO A 208 19.81 18.83 5.42
N ASN A 209 20.51 18.84 6.54
CA ASN A 209 21.32 17.69 6.94
C ASN A 209 20.50 16.44 7.21
N ASP A 210 19.27 16.58 7.72
CA ASP A 210 18.31 15.52 7.99
C ASP A 210 17.66 14.96 6.71
N SER A 211 17.84 15.62 5.58
CA SER A 211 17.32 15.18 4.28
C SER A 211 18.37 14.52 3.40
N LYS A 212 19.65 14.57 3.78
CA LYS A 212 20.76 13.96 3.02
C LYS A 212 20.65 12.44 3.08
N GLY A 213 20.69 11.79 1.90
CA GLY A 213 20.51 10.34 1.79
C GLY A 213 19.08 9.85 2.01
N HIS A 214 18.13 10.75 2.29
CA HIS A 214 16.72 10.40 2.38
C HIS A 214 16.17 10.04 0.98
N TRP A 215 15.26 9.07 0.90
CA TRP A 215 14.69 8.63 -0.39
C TRP A 215 14.03 9.77 -1.20
N ALA A 216 13.55 10.81 -0.54
CA ALA A 216 12.89 11.97 -1.14
C ALA A 216 13.82 13.19 -1.27
N GLU A 217 15.14 13.05 -1.07
CA GLU A 217 16.12 14.16 -1.05
C GLU A 217 15.97 15.10 -2.26
N THR A 218 15.88 14.56 -3.46
CA THR A 218 15.79 15.34 -4.69
C THR A 218 14.54 16.22 -4.72
N TRP A 219 13.40 15.65 -4.38
CA TRP A 219 12.12 16.38 -4.37
C TRP A 219 12.06 17.42 -3.25
N ILE A 220 12.61 17.12 -2.08
CA ILE A 220 12.73 18.06 -0.97
C ILE A 220 13.56 19.28 -1.39
N LYS A 221 14.71 19.03 -2.03
CA LYS A 221 15.57 20.10 -2.55
C LYS A 221 14.82 20.99 -3.54
N ASP A 222 14.07 20.40 -4.46
CA ASP A 222 13.31 21.16 -5.45
C ASP A 222 12.19 21.98 -4.79
N MET A 223 11.46 21.42 -3.82
CA MET A 223 10.40 22.13 -3.12
C MET A 223 10.94 23.33 -2.29
N ILE A 224 12.10 23.16 -1.69
CA ILE A 224 12.79 24.26 -0.99
C ILE A 224 13.27 25.31 -2.01
N ARG A 225 13.87 24.89 -3.10
CA ARG A 225 14.33 25.77 -4.18
C ARG A 225 13.22 26.64 -4.76
N TYR A 226 12.03 26.06 -4.95
CA TYR A 226 10.87 26.79 -5.47
C TYR A 226 10.13 27.61 -4.38
N GLY A 227 10.56 27.54 -3.12
CA GLY A 227 9.90 28.22 -2.02
C GLY A 227 8.52 27.67 -1.68
N VAL A 228 8.23 26.44 -2.10
CA VAL A 228 6.95 25.75 -1.85
C VAL A 228 6.92 25.18 -0.44
N MET A 229 8.06 24.68 0.02
CA MET A 229 8.24 24.16 1.37
C MET A 229 9.45 24.82 2.02
N ASN A 230 9.36 25.09 3.30
CA ASN A 230 10.39 25.77 4.06
C ASN A 230 11.20 24.79 4.91
N VAL A 231 12.44 25.18 5.17
CA VAL A 231 13.29 24.61 6.22
C VAL A 231 12.89 25.29 7.55
N GLU A 232 12.87 24.55 8.63
CA GLU A 232 12.57 25.08 9.96
C GLU A 232 13.72 25.99 10.47
N PRO A 233 13.49 26.83 11.50
CA PRO A 233 14.49 27.78 11.98
C PRO A 233 15.80 27.15 12.46
N ASP A 234 15.80 25.87 12.80
CA ASP A 234 16.98 25.09 13.19
C ASP A 234 17.78 24.53 12.02
N GLY A 235 17.34 24.78 10.78
CA GLY A 235 17.99 24.31 9.56
C GLY A 235 17.61 22.90 9.12
N ASN A 236 16.64 22.26 9.77
CA ASN A 236 16.13 20.93 9.41
C ASN A 236 14.84 21.01 8.60
N PHE A 237 14.58 19.96 7.80
CA PHE A 237 13.36 19.83 7.03
C PHE A 237 12.33 18.91 7.70
N TYR A 238 12.77 17.97 8.52
CA TYR A 238 11.95 16.96 9.17
C TYR A 238 11.12 16.12 8.20
N PRO A 239 11.77 15.38 7.29
CA PRO A 239 11.09 14.68 6.19
C PRO A 239 10.05 13.66 6.66
N ASP A 240 10.29 13.01 7.81
CA ASP A 240 9.41 11.98 8.35
C ASP A 240 8.30 12.52 9.28
N ASP A 241 8.27 13.82 9.53
CA ASP A 241 7.22 14.41 10.36
C ASP A 241 5.86 14.33 9.67
N SER A 242 4.88 13.84 10.43
CA SER A 242 3.49 13.72 9.95
C SER A 242 2.88 15.09 9.71
N ILE A 243 2.18 15.22 8.60
CA ILE A 243 1.44 16.43 8.27
C ILE A 243 0.05 16.31 8.88
N ASN A 244 -0.32 17.29 9.69
CA ASN A 244 -1.68 17.46 10.16
C ASN A 244 -2.51 18.16 9.07
N ARG A 245 -3.71 17.63 8.84
CA ARG A 245 -4.69 18.28 7.98
C ARG A 245 -5.33 19.46 8.68
#